data_56781fef3e7dd6e2caa44d5326d6123c
#
_entry.id   56781fef3e7dd6e2caa44d5326d6123c
#
_cell.length_a   1.000
_cell.length_b   1.000
_cell.length_c   1.000
_cell.angle_alpha   90.00
_cell.angle_beta   90.00
_cell.angle_gamma   90.00
#
_symmetry.space_group_name_H-M   'P 1'
#
loop_
_entity.id
_entity.type
_entity.pdbx_description
1 polymer ?
#
loop_
_entity_poly.entity_id
_entity_poly.type
_entity_poly.pdbx_seq_one_letter_code
_entity_poly.pdbx_strand_id
1 'polypeptide(L)'
;MFPADGNSLYSSSYDSSIRKLDLQKGVAVEAYAPASVNDDLAISSISIPPTEPNLVFFSTLEGSLGRHDMRTPKDTEIWQLSDKKIGGFSLHPLYPYLAATASLDRTLKIWDLRKITDDGESAMPHLITEHESRLSVSHASFSAAGHVATSSYDDTIKIYSFADAGSWKAGHSIDSETLNPTATIRHNNQTGRWVTILKPRWQERPSDGIQKFVIGNMNRFVDVYASSGEQLAQLGGDGISAVPAVTQFHPSQDWVAGGTASGKLCLWM
;
A
#
# COMPACT_ATOMS: atom_id res chain seq x y z
N MET A 1 -0.88 -11.66 0.38
CA MET A 1 -1.04 -10.98 1.67
C MET A 1 -1.42 -12.00 2.73
N PHE A 2 -0.85 -11.93 3.92
CA PHE A 2 -1.23 -12.76 5.05
C PHE A 2 -2.12 -11.95 5.99
N PRO A 3 -3.30 -12.43 6.35
CA PRO A 3 -4.09 -11.83 7.43
C PRO A 3 -3.47 -12.17 8.79
N ALA A 4 -4.00 -11.54 9.85
CA ALA A 4 -3.47 -11.70 11.21
C ALA A 4 -3.57 -13.15 11.76
N ASP A 5 -4.41 -14.00 11.15
CA ASP A 5 -4.58 -15.41 11.56
C ASP A 5 -3.40 -16.31 11.20
N GLY A 6 -2.54 -15.89 10.27
CA GLY A 6 -1.38 -16.67 9.80
C GLY A 6 -1.70 -18.00 9.08
N ASN A 7 -2.99 -18.36 8.93
CA ASN A 7 -3.42 -19.63 8.35
C ASN A 7 -3.83 -19.54 6.88
N SER A 8 -3.96 -18.32 6.38
CA SER A 8 -4.45 -18.06 5.03
C SER A 8 -3.49 -17.15 4.26
N LEU A 9 -3.43 -17.34 2.96
CA LEU A 9 -2.75 -16.42 2.03
C LEU A 9 -3.76 -15.91 1.01
N TYR A 10 -3.86 -14.59 0.86
CA TYR A 10 -4.69 -13.98 -0.17
C TYR A 10 -3.85 -13.48 -1.32
N SER A 11 -4.32 -13.73 -2.53
CA SER A 11 -3.73 -13.24 -3.78
C SER A 11 -4.77 -12.52 -4.62
N SER A 12 -4.34 -11.47 -5.30
CA SER A 12 -5.13 -10.77 -6.33
C SER A 12 -4.59 -11.09 -7.71
N SER A 13 -5.45 -11.02 -8.71
CA SER A 13 -5.13 -11.34 -10.09
C SER A 13 -5.73 -10.32 -11.05
N TYR A 14 -5.13 -10.21 -12.25
CA TYR A 14 -5.67 -9.42 -13.36
C TYR A 14 -6.90 -10.07 -14.02
N ASP A 15 -7.25 -11.30 -13.61
CA ASP A 15 -8.52 -11.95 -13.97
C ASP A 15 -9.69 -11.48 -13.09
N SER A 16 -9.51 -10.35 -12.39
CA SER A 16 -10.51 -9.72 -11.52
C SER A 16 -10.87 -10.53 -10.27
N SER A 17 -10.12 -11.61 -9.98
CA SER A 17 -10.39 -12.46 -8.83
C SER A 17 -9.44 -12.18 -7.65
N ILE A 18 -9.96 -12.45 -6.44
CA ILE A 18 -9.17 -12.58 -5.22
C ILE A 18 -9.34 -14.02 -4.73
N ARG A 19 -8.22 -14.70 -4.48
CA ARG A 19 -8.23 -16.09 -3.99
C ARG A 19 -7.64 -16.17 -2.60
N LYS A 20 -8.26 -17.04 -1.78
CA LYS A 20 -7.81 -17.40 -0.44
C LYS A 20 -7.25 -18.81 -0.48
N LEU A 21 -5.98 -18.97 -0.17
CA LEU A 21 -5.33 -20.27 0.04
C LEU A 21 -5.33 -20.58 1.54
N ASP A 22 -5.94 -21.73 1.90
CA ASP A 22 -5.79 -22.34 3.22
C ASP A 22 -4.42 -23.05 3.26
N LEU A 23 -3.52 -22.57 4.11
CA LEU A 23 -2.14 -23.08 4.18
C LEU A 23 -2.04 -24.47 4.80
N GLN A 24 -3.01 -24.88 5.62
CA GLN A 24 -3.03 -26.20 6.23
C GLN A 24 -3.55 -27.26 5.26
N LYS A 25 -4.60 -26.92 4.50
CA LYS A 25 -5.24 -27.84 3.56
C LYS A 25 -4.63 -27.81 2.17
N GLY A 26 -3.88 -26.76 1.83
CA GLY A 26 -3.35 -26.55 0.49
C GLY A 26 -4.42 -26.29 -0.57
N VAL A 27 -5.62 -25.85 -0.16
CA VAL A 27 -6.75 -25.61 -1.06
C VAL A 27 -6.97 -24.12 -1.22
N ALA A 28 -7.07 -23.66 -2.48
CA ALA A 28 -7.44 -22.30 -2.81
C ALA A 28 -8.94 -22.21 -3.15
N VAL A 29 -9.61 -21.22 -2.60
CA VAL A 29 -11.00 -20.87 -2.91
C VAL A 29 -11.06 -19.43 -3.37
N GLU A 30 -12.05 -19.10 -4.19
CA GLU A 30 -12.33 -17.76 -4.60
C GLU A 30 -12.96 -16.99 -3.43
N ALA A 31 -12.34 -15.87 -3.06
CA ALA A 31 -12.83 -14.96 -2.02
C ALA A 31 -13.62 -13.80 -2.61
N TYR A 32 -13.31 -13.43 -3.85
CA TYR A 32 -14.03 -12.42 -4.64
C TYR A 32 -13.85 -12.70 -6.12
N ALA A 33 -14.93 -12.53 -6.88
CA ALA A 33 -14.96 -12.38 -8.33
C ALA A 33 -16.11 -11.45 -8.72
N PRO A 34 -16.03 -10.74 -9.85
CA PRO A 34 -17.11 -9.93 -10.35
C PRO A 34 -18.33 -10.79 -10.70
N ALA A 35 -19.53 -10.20 -10.57
CA ALA A 35 -20.79 -10.90 -10.85
C ALA A 35 -20.99 -11.21 -12.34
N SER A 36 -20.33 -10.46 -13.21
CA SER A 36 -20.39 -10.60 -14.67
C SER A 36 -19.02 -10.43 -15.29
N VAL A 37 -18.75 -11.15 -16.37
CA VAL A 37 -17.53 -10.99 -17.18
C VAL A 37 -17.40 -9.56 -17.78
N ASN A 38 -18.51 -8.85 -17.90
CA ASN A 38 -18.50 -7.46 -18.38
C ASN A 38 -18.06 -6.46 -17.31
N ASP A 39 -17.99 -6.89 -16.05
CA ASP A 39 -17.57 -6.08 -14.89
C ASP A 39 -16.09 -6.34 -14.53
N ASP A 40 -15.33 -6.92 -15.47
CA ASP A 40 -13.92 -7.25 -15.25
C ASP A 40 -13.09 -5.99 -14.96
N LEU A 41 -12.55 -5.95 -13.75
CA LEU A 41 -11.65 -4.90 -13.27
C LEU A 41 -10.35 -5.53 -12.80
N ALA A 42 -9.29 -5.43 -13.58
CA ALA A 42 -8.00 -6.04 -13.25
C ALA A 42 -7.46 -5.54 -11.90
N ILE A 43 -7.38 -6.44 -10.91
CA ILE A 43 -7.00 -6.11 -9.53
C ILE A 43 -5.48 -6.00 -9.43
N SER A 44 -5.00 -4.82 -9.04
CA SER A 44 -3.57 -4.52 -8.96
C SER A 44 -2.97 -4.70 -7.56
N SER A 45 -3.77 -4.54 -6.51
CA SER A 45 -3.31 -4.65 -5.11
C SER A 45 -4.48 -5.00 -4.19
N ILE A 46 -4.18 -5.62 -3.05
CA ILE A 46 -5.16 -5.95 -2.00
C ILE A 46 -4.66 -5.55 -0.62
N SER A 47 -5.60 -5.25 0.27
CA SER A 47 -5.36 -5.01 1.70
C SER A 47 -6.50 -5.58 2.53
N ILE A 48 -6.17 -6.23 3.64
CA ILE A 48 -7.12 -6.76 4.62
C ILE A 48 -6.80 -6.12 5.96
N PRO A 49 -7.69 -5.29 6.52
CA PRO A 49 -7.46 -4.66 7.82
C PRO A 49 -7.37 -5.74 8.92
N PRO A 50 -6.38 -5.70 9.83
CA PRO A 50 -6.31 -6.65 10.92
C PRO A 50 -7.53 -6.61 11.86
N THR A 51 -8.16 -5.45 12.00
CA THR A 51 -9.35 -5.23 12.83
C THR A 51 -10.63 -5.72 12.18
N GLU A 52 -10.64 -5.91 10.86
CA GLU A 52 -11.81 -6.30 10.07
C GLU A 52 -11.44 -7.40 9.07
N PRO A 53 -11.12 -8.62 9.54
CA PRO A 53 -10.52 -9.68 8.72
C PRO A 53 -11.45 -10.25 7.65
N ASN A 54 -12.73 -9.89 7.67
CA ASN A 54 -13.72 -10.28 6.66
C ASN A 54 -13.85 -9.25 5.52
N LEU A 55 -13.25 -8.07 5.67
CA LEU A 55 -13.23 -7.06 4.61
C LEU A 55 -11.95 -7.17 3.81
N VAL A 56 -12.06 -7.19 2.50
CA VAL A 56 -10.94 -7.03 1.58
C VAL A 56 -11.12 -5.74 0.79
N PHE A 57 -10.06 -4.95 0.77
CA PHE A 57 -9.96 -3.78 -0.10
C PHE A 57 -9.03 -4.13 -1.26
N PHE A 58 -9.35 -3.61 -2.44
CA PHE A 58 -8.54 -3.84 -3.63
C PHE A 58 -8.51 -2.61 -4.53
N SER A 59 -7.39 -2.42 -5.23
CA SER A 59 -7.28 -1.39 -6.26
C SER A 59 -7.24 -2.02 -7.64
N THR A 60 -7.69 -1.26 -8.66
CA THR A 60 -7.75 -1.73 -10.04
C THR A 60 -6.79 -0.98 -10.96
N LEU A 61 -6.59 -1.51 -12.16
CA LEU A 61 -5.81 -0.85 -13.20
C LEU A 61 -6.54 0.38 -13.76
N GLU A 62 -7.84 0.43 -13.64
CA GLU A 62 -8.71 1.50 -14.14
C GLU A 62 -8.82 2.68 -13.15
N GLY A 63 -8.21 2.57 -11.96
CA GLY A 63 -8.17 3.65 -10.98
C GLY A 63 -9.25 3.59 -9.92
N SER A 64 -9.90 2.44 -9.74
CA SER A 64 -10.89 2.24 -8.71
C SER A 64 -10.29 1.67 -7.42
N LEU A 65 -10.94 1.94 -6.30
CA LEU A 65 -10.78 1.24 -5.02
C LEU A 65 -12.08 0.49 -4.73
N GLY A 66 -11.96 -0.82 -4.49
CA GLY A 66 -13.08 -1.67 -4.09
C GLY A 66 -13.01 -2.05 -2.62
N ARG A 67 -14.17 -2.22 -2.00
CA ARG A 67 -14.38 -2.83 -0.68
C ARG A 67 -15.36 -3.98 -0.81
N HIS A 68 -15.00 -5.17 -0.36
CA HIS A 68 -15.82 -6.36 -0.42
C HIS A 68 -15.89 -7.07 0.93
N ASP A 69 -17.10 -7.40 1.38
CA ASP A 69 -17.31 -8.26 2.55
C ASP A 69 -17.34 -9.73 2.09
N MET A 70 -16.31 -10.48 2.45
CA MET A 70 -16.15 -11.90 2.06
C MET A 70 -17.21 -12.85 2.67
N ARG A 71 -18.06 -12.35 3.57
CA ARG A 71 -19.19 -13.11 4.12
C ARG A 71 -20.45 -13.01 3.25
N THR A 72 -20.50 -11.98 2.42
CA THR A 72 -21.70 -11.63 1.63
C THR A 72 -21.29 -11.40 0.17
N PRO A 73 -21.45 -12.40 -0.73
CA PRO A 73 -20.92 -12.35 -2.11
C PRO A 73 -21.37 -11.15 -2.96
N LYS A 74 -22.43 -10.45 -2.55
CA LYS A 74 -22.99 -9.30 -3.28
C LYS A 74 -22.63 -7.95 -2.66
N ASP A 75 -21.92 -7.94 -1.52
CA ASP A 75 -21.61 -6.72 -0.77
C ASP A 75 -20.27 -6.17 -1.22
N THR A 76 -20.26 -5.57 -2.42
CA THR A 76 -19.07 -4.95 -3.00
C THR A 76 -19.40 -3.52 -3.35
N GLU A 77 -18.58 -2.61 -2.86
CA GLU A 77 -18.58 -1.20 -3.24
C GLU A 77 -17.33 -0.92 -4.05
N ILE A 78 -17.49 -0.18 -5.14
CA ILE A 78 -16.38 0.21 -6.03
C ILE A 78 -16.46 1.72 -6.25
N TRP A 79 -15.38 2.42 -5.96
CA TRP A 79 -15.26 3.87 -6.08
C TRP A 79 -14.19 4.22 -7.11
N GLN A 80 -14.54 5.02 -8.10
CA GLN A 80 -13.60 5.52 -9.11
C GLN A 80 -12.82 6.70 -8.52
N LEU A 81 -11.61 6.47 -8.04
CA LEU A 81 -10.81 7.47 -7.30
C LEU A 81 -9.80 8.21 -8.18
N SER A 82 -9.52 7.71 -9.37
CA SER A 82 -8.56 8.28 -10.31
C SER A 82 -8.91 7.86 -11.74
N ASP A 83 -8.64 8.72 -12.72
CA ASP A 83 -8.75 8.39 -14.15
C ASP A 83 -7.57 7.55 -14.65
N LYS A 84 -6.61 7.26 -13.78
CA LYS A 84 -5.41 6.48 -14.08
C LYS A 84 -5.25 5.38 -13.05
N LYS A 85 -4.49 4.35 -13.45
CA LYS A 85 -4.15 3.24 -12.56
C LYS A 85 -3.72 3.73 -11.17
N ILE A 86 -4.32 3.13 -10.14
CA ILE A 86 -3.79 3.18 -8.78
C ILE A 86 -2.64 2.17 -8.71
N GLY A 87 -1.40 2.66 -8.64
CA GLY A 87 -0.19 1.84 -8.57
C GLY A 87 -0.07 1.08 -7.27
N GLY A 88 -0.58 1.65 -6.19
CA GLY A 88 -0.68 1.01 -4.88
C GLY A 88 -1.43 1.87 -3.89
N PHE A 89 -1.97 1.22 -2.88
CA PHE A 89 -2.68 1.89 -1.79
C PHE A 89 -2.34 1.23 -0.45
N SER A 90 -2.64 1.91 0.63
CA SER A 90 -2.67 1.31 1.97
C SER A 90 -3.79 1.91 2.81
N LEU A 91 -4.33 1.08 3.70
CA LEU A 91 -5.18 1.54 4.78
C LEU A 91 -4.30 1.94 5.97
N HIS A 92 -4.77 2.87 6.79
CA HIS A 92 -4.12 3.18 8.06
C HIS A 92 -4.23 1.97 9.00
N PRO A 93 -3.12 1.46 9.58
CA PRO A 93 -3.16 0.21 10.35
C PRO A 93 -4.10 0.21 11.55
N LEU A 94 -4.28 1.36 12.22
CA LEU A 94 -5.17 1.53 13.38
C LEU A 94 -6.55 2.08 13.01
N TYR A 95 -6.66 2.79 11.89
CA TYR A 95 -7.87 3.47 11.45
C TYR A 95 -8.18 3.08 10.00
N PRO A 96 -8.67 1.84 9.75
CA PRO A 96 -8.79 1.29 8.40
C PRO A 96 -9.83 2.02 7.51
N TYR A 97 -10.56 2.96 8.08
CA TYR A 97 -11.39 3.90 7.34
C TYR A 97 -10.58 5.04 6.67
N LEU A 98 -9.29 5.17 6.95
CA LEU A 98 -8.39 6.09 6.25
C LEU A 98 -7.59 5.31 5.21
N ALA A 99 -7.66 5.76 3.97
CA ALA A 99 -6.92 5.17 2.86
C ALA A 99 -5.99 6.18 2.21
N ALA A 100 -4.79 5.75 1.85
CA ALA A 100 -3.87 6.49 1.01
C ALA A 100 -3.79 5.78 -0.35
N THR A 101 -4.03 6.50 -1.44
CA THR A 101 -3.88 5.99 -2.80
C THR A 101 -2.77 6.74 -3.54
N ALA A 102 -1.99 5.98 -4.31
CA ALA A 102 -0.95 6.50 -5.18
C ALA A 102 -1.29 6.15 -6.62
N SER A 103 -1.32 7.13 -7.50
CA SER A 103 -1.80 6.95 -8.87
C SER A 103 -0.82 7.44 -9.92
N LEU A 104 -0.99 6.90 -11.13
CA LEU A 104 -0.28 7.33 -12.33
C LEU A 104 -0.72 8.74 -12.79
N ASP A 105 -1.80 9.30 -12.23
CA ASP A 105 -2.19 10.71 -12.38
C ASP A 105 -1.26 11.69 -11.64
N ARG A 106 -0.20 11.19 -11.01
CA ARG A 106 0.83 11.90 -10.23
C ARG A 106 0.41 12.29 -8.82
N THR A 107 -0.74 11.80 -8.34
CA THR A 107 -1.26 12.21 -7.03
C THR A 107 -1.05 11.15 -5.95
N LEU A 108 -0.78 11.63 -4.74
CA LEU A 108 -1.11 10.99 -3.49
C LEU A 108 -2.44 11.58 -3.03
N LYS A 109 -3.44 10.74 -2.72
CA LYS A 109 -4.72 11.16 -2.16
C LYS A 109 -4.99 10.44 -0.85
N ILE A 110 -5.52 11.18 0.13
CA ILE A 110 -5.94 10.62 1.43
C ILE A 110 -7.46 10.71 1.52
N TRP A 111 -8.09 9.59 1.85
CA TRP A 111 -9.54 9.39 1.81
C TRP A 111 -10.09 9.03 3.18
N ASP A 112 -11.31 9.52 3.48
CA ASP A 112 -12.13 9.08 4.62
C ASP A 112 -13.28 8.21 4.11
N LEU A 113 -13.17 6.90 4.32
CA LEU A 113 -14.14 5.90 3.89
C LEU A 113 -15.40 5.85 4.77
N ARG A 114 -15.47 6.64 5.85
CA ARG A 114 -16.67 6.78 6.70
C ARG A 114 -17.70 7.70 6.09
N LYS A 115 -17.29 8.61 5.21
CA LYS A 115 -18.16 9.58 4.58
C LYS A 115 -18.15 9.35 3.07
N ILE A 116 -19.21 8.74 2.59
CA ILE A 116 -19.46 8.55 1.16
C ILE A 116 -20.43 9.64 0.72
N THR A 117 -20.06 10.36 -0.32
CA THR A 117 -20.95 11.30 -1.02
C THR A 117 -21.49 10.60 -2.25
N ASP A 118 -22.80 10.54 -2.39
CA ASP A 118 -23.50 9.98 -3.55
C ASP A 118 -24.27 11.12 -4.21
N ASP A 119 -23.94 11.42 -5.46
CA ASP A 119 -24.62 12.45 -6.27
C ASP A 119 -25.66 11.86 -7.22
N GLY A 120 -25.95 10.55 -7.11
CA GLY A 120 -26.88 9.80 -7.96
C GLY A 120 -26.26 9.27 -9.24
N GLU A 121 -25.05 9.72 -9.62
CA GLU A 121 -24.27 9.19 -10.73
C GLU A 121 -23.08 8.36 -10.25
N SER A 122 -22.45 8.80 -9.15
CA SER A 122 -21.32 8.10 -8.54
C SER A 122 -21.31 8.26 -7.02
N ALA A 123 -20.90 7.19 -6.33
CA ALA A 123 -20.61 7.24 -4.91
C ALA A 123 -19.10 7.38 -4.72
N MET A 124 -18.65 8.37 -3.93
CA MET A 124 -17.24 8.62 -3.68
C MET A 124 -16.94 8.81 -2.20
N PRO A 125 -15.87 8.23 -1.67
CA PRO A 125 -15.31 8.57 -0.37
C PRO A 125 -14.92 10.04 -0.32
N HIS A 126 -14.96 10.61 0.89
CA HIS A 126 -14.53 11.98 1.11
C HIS A 126 -13.02 12.11 0.93
N LEU A 127 -12.60 12.99 0.02
CA LEU A 127 -11.20 13.36 -0.14
C LEU A 127 -10.79 14.29 1.01
N ILE A 128 -9.83 13.83 1.84
CA ILE A 128 -9.30 14.62 2.93
C ILE A 128 -8.31 15.65 2.40
N THR A 129 -7.37 15.21 1.56
CA THR A 129 -6.33 16.03 0.94
C THR A 129 -5.66 15.30 -0.20
N GLU A 130 -4.95 16.04 -1.05
CA GLU A 130 -4.10 15.48 -2.10
C GLU A 130 -2.79 16.25 -2.27
N HIS A 131 -1.79 15.57 -2.81
CA HIS A 131 -0.52 16.18 -3.21
C HIS A 131 -0.12 15.69 -4.59
N GLU A 132 0.16 16.62 -5.50
CA GLU A 132 0.63 16.34 -6.85
C GLU A 132 2.17 16.28 -6.88
N SER A 133 2.72 15.17 -7.37
CA SER A 133 4.14 15.00 -7.63
C SER A 133 4.48 15.35 -9.07
N ARG A 134 5.76 15.55 -9.37
CA ARG A 134 6.21 15.87 -10.73
C ARG A 134 5.91 14.73 -11.72
N LEU A 135 6.04 13.48 -11.30
CA LEU A 135 5.73 12.28 -12.08
C LEU A 135 4.84 11.33 -11.26
N SER A 136 4.40 10.25 -11.89
CA SER A 136 3.51 9.25 -11.32
C SER A 136 3.97 8.75 -9.96
N VAL A 137 3.04 8.68 -9.01
CA VAL A 137 3.26 8.08 -7.69
C VAL A 137 2.92 6.60 -7.78
N SER A 138 3.89 5.75 -7.52
CA SER A 138 3.75 4.30 -7.74
C SER A 138 3.21 3.55 -6.53
N HIS A 139 3.44 4.04 -5.32
CA HIS A 139 2.93 3.42 -4.09
C HIS A 139 2.82 4.44 -2.96
N ALA A 140 1.85 4.23 -2.07
CA ALA A 140 1.70 4.93 -0.80
C ALA A 140 1.54 3.91 0.32
N SER A 141 2.17 4.15 1.47
CA SER A 141 2.15 3.25 2.63
C SER A 141 1.97 4.04 3.92
N PHE A 142 0.93 3.71 4.70
CA PHE A 142 0.70 4.25 6.03
C PHE A 142 1.51 3.51 7.10
N SER A 143 2.07 4.25 8.05
CA SER A 143 2.53 3.72 9.32
C SER A 143 1.42 3.73 10.37
N ALA A 144 1.60 2.98 11.45
CA ALA A 144 0.66 3.00 12.59
C ALA A 144 0.62 4.36 13.33
N ALA A 145 1.67 5.17 13.21
CA ALA A 145 1.74 6.52 13.78
C ALA A 145 1.21 7.62 12.83
N GLY A 146 0.59 7.25 11.69
CA GLY A 146 -0.01 8.20 10.76
C GLY A 146 0.99 8.85 9.79
N HIS A 147 2.20 8.32 9.63
CA HIS A 147 3.08 8.76 8.54
C HIS A 147 2.71 8.04 7.24
N VAL A 148 2.79 8.75 6.11
CA VAL A 148 2.65 8.17 4.78
C VAL A 148 3.97 8.32 4.04
N ALA A 149 4.55 7.21 3.58
CA ALA A 149 5.68 7.22 2.67
C ALA A 149 5.21 6.87 1.25
N THR A 150 5.63 7.65 0.26
CA THR A 150 5.35 7.40 -1.14
C THR A 150 6.62 7.10 -1.91
N SER A 151 6.54 6.29 -2.96
CA SER A 151 7.57 6.19 -3.99
C SER A 151 7.03 6.74 -5.30
N SER A 152 7.83 7.53 -6.01
CA SER A 152 7.44 8.20 -7.26
C SER A 152 8.50 8.03 -8.34
N TYR A 153 8.05 8.03 -9.60
CA TYR A 153 8.93 7.97 -10.78
C TYR A 153 9.76 9.26 -10.98
N ASP A 154 9.57 10.28 -10.16
CA ASP A 154 10.44 11.46 -10.11
C ASP A 154 11.73 11.22 -9.29
N ASP A 155 12.00 9.96 -8.97
CA ASP A 155 13.15 9.51 -8.17
C ASP A 155 13.17 10.11 -6.77
N THR A 156 11.98 10.19 -6.16
CA THR A 156 11.82 10.60 -4.77
C THR A 156 11.01 9.60 -3.96
N ILE A 157 11.33 9.54 -2.67
CA ILE A 157 10.43 9.09 -1.60
C ILE A 157 10.02 10.34 -0.85
N LYS A 158 8.72 10.57 -0.69
CA LYS A 158 8.18 11.67 0.11
C LYS A 158 7.49 11.13 1.34
N ILE A 159 7.70 11.77 2.48
CA ILE A 159 7.09 11.40 3.76
C ILE A 159 6.16 12.52 4.17
N TYR A 160 4.94 12.18 4.56
CA TYR A 160 3.91 13.09 5.07
C TYR A 160 3.54 12.65 6.48
N SER A 161 3.14 13.60 7.33
CA SER A 161 2.73 13.30 8.71
C SER A 161 1.27 13.67 8.91
N PHE A 162 0.48 12.70 9.34
CA PHE A 162 -0.92 12.79 9.74
C PHE A 162 -1.05 12.19 11.16
N ALA A 163 -0.17 12.61 12.08
CA ALA A 163 -0.09 12.05 13.43
C ALA A 163 -1.37 12.26 14.26
N ASP A 164 -2.18 13.26 13.91
CA ASP A 164 -3.46 13.58 14.51
C ASP A 164 -4.66 12.87 13.87
N ALA A 165 -4.42 12.00 12.89
CA ALA A 165 -5.47 11.30 12.11
C ALA A 165 -6.50 10.56 12.98
N GLY A 166 -6.08 10.05 14.15
CA GLY A 166 -6.98 9.42 15.11
C GLY A 166 -8.03 10.34 15.74
N SER A 167 -7.81 11.65 15.70
CA SER A 167 -8.74 12.66 16.22
C SER A 167 -9.74 13.17 15.18
N TRP A 168 -9.56 12.84 13.92
CA TRP A 168 -10.36 13.37 12.82
C TRP A 168 -11.80 12.86 12.85
N LYS A 169 -12.72 13.79 12.75
CA LYS A 169 -14.13 13.46 12.53
C LYS A 169 -14.36 13.07 11.07
N ALA A 170 -15.45 12.34 10.83
CA ALA A 170 -15.84 12.00 9.46
C ALA A 170 -16.02 13.27 8.62
N GLY A 171 -15.38 13.28 7.45
CA GLY A 171 -15.38 14.43 6.55
C GLY A 171 -14.41 15.55 6.95
N HIS A 172 -13.38 15.26 7.75
CA HIS A 172 -12.26 16.16 7.95
C HIS A 172 -11.55 16.47 6.64
N SER A 173 -11.11 17.71 6.46
CA SER A 173 -10.38 18.15 5.27
C SER A 173 -9.12 18.91 5.65
N ILE A 174 -8.08 18.73 4.87
CA ILE A 174 -6.82 19.46 4.94
C ILE A 174 -6.64 20.16 3.60
N ASP A 175 -6.30 21.44 3.64
CA ASP A 175 -6.04 22.19 2.42
C ASP A 175 -4.81 21.63 1.69
N SER A 176 -5.04 21.18 0.46
CA SER A 176 -4.02 20.56 -0.39
C SER A 176 -2.87 21.50 -0.74
N GLU A 177 -3.12 22.82 -0.78
CA GLU A 177 -2.06 23.80 -1.00
C GLU A 177 -1.08 23.90 0.17
N THR A 178 -1.53 23.52 1.38
CA THR A 178 -0.70 23.52 2.58
C THR A 178 -0.02 22.18 2.83
N LEU A 179 -0.42 21.12 2.13
CA LEU A 179 0.14 19.80 2.30
C LEU A 179 1.54 19.72 1.68
N ASN A 180 2.55 19.71 2.53
CA ASN A 180 3.93 19.53 2.14
C ASN A 180 4.52 18.26 2.74
N PRO A 181 5.42 17.56 2.03
CA PRO A 181 6.14 16.44 2.63
C PRO A 181 7.03 16.94 3.78
N THR A 182 7.03 16.22 4.89
CA THR A 182 7.94 16.49 6.02
C THR A 182 9.37 16.12 5.70
N ALA A 183 9.56 15.19 4.76
CA ALA A 183 10.87 14.83 4.21
C ALA A 183 10.75 14.40 2.75
N THR A 184 11.79 14.68 1.97
CA THR A 184 11.94 14.23 0.59
C THR A 184 13.32 13.60 0.44
N ILE A 185 13.34 12.32 0.08
CA ILE A 185 14.56 11.52 -0.05
C ILE A 185 14.78 11.26 -1.54
N ARG A 186 16.00 11.46 -2.05
CA ARG A 186 16.37 11.01 -3.38
C ARG A 186 16.53 9.50 -3.38
N HIS A 187 15.81 8.83 -4.27
CA HIS A 187 15.82 7.39 -4.37
C HIS A 187 15.50 6.96 -5.80
N ASN A 188 16.36 6.15 -6.42
CA ASN A 188 16.13 5.68 -7.78
C ASN A 188 14.96 4.68 -7.81
N ASN A 189 13.82 5.12 -8.36
CA ASN A 189 12.59 4.35 -8.51
C ASN A 189 12.36 3.87 -9.96
N GLN A 190 13.36 3.98 -10.85
CA GLN A 190 13.29 3.58 -12.26
C GLN A 190 13.44 2.06 -12.40
N THR A 191 12.41 1.32 -12.00
CA THR A 191 12.44 -0.15 -11.99
C THR A 191 12.37 -0.78 -13.38
N GLY A 192 11.89 -0.03 -14.37
CA GLY A 192 11.74 -0.52 -15.74
C GLY A 192 10.75 -1.69 -15.84
N ARG A 193 10.98 -2.58 -16.83
CA ARG A 193 10.08 -3.71 -17.13
C ARG A 193 10.31 -4.93 -16.25
N TRP A 194 11.51 -5.10 -15.71
CA TRP A 194 11.95 -6.39 -15.14
C TRP A 194 11.98 -6.43 -13.61
N VAL A 195 11.82 -5.28 -12.96
CA VAL A 195 11.79 -5.15 -11.51
C VAL A 195 10.41 -4.64 -11.11
N THR A 196 9.78 -5.29 -10.14
CA THR A 196 8.51 -4.78 -9.62
C THR A 196 8.71 -3.44 -8.91
N ILE A 197 7.64 -2.64 -8.82
CA ILE A 197 7.62 -1.35 -8.16
C ILE A 197 8.23 -1.47 -6.75
N LEU A 198 9.19 -0.60 -6.44
CA LEU A 198 9.77 -0.48 -5.10
C LEU A 198 8.75 0.18 -4.18
N LYS A 199 8.42 -0.50 -3.09
CA LYS A 199 7.36 -0.09 -2.16
C LYS A 199 7.94 0.18 -0.78
N PRO A 200 7.80 1.38 -0.21
CA PRO A 200 8.12 1.59 1.19
C PRO A 200 7.20 0.72 2.06
N ARG A 201 7.79 0.04 3.07
CA ARG A 201 7.09 -0.84 4.00
C ARG A 201 7.46 -0.49 5.42
N TRP A 202 6.52 0.09 6.15
CA TRP A 202 6.70 0.45 7.55
C TRP A 202 6.79 -0.78 8.45
N GLN A 203 7.58 -0.68 9.50
CA GLN A 203 7.54 -1.62 10.61
C GLN A 203 6.24 -1.41 11.40
N GLU A 204 5.51 -2.48 11.66
CA GLU A 204 4.17 -2.37 12.27
C GLU A 204 4.23 -1.91 13.73
N ARG A 205 5.15 -2.48 14.50
CA ARG A 205 5.28 -2.26 15.94
C ARG A 205 6.75 -2.19 16.33
N PRO A 206 7.44 -1.07 16.02
CA PRO A 206 8.85 -0.92 16.36
C PRO A 206 9.05 -0.96 17.88
N SER A 207 9.96 -1.80 18.35
CA SER A 207 10.23 -1.98 19.79
C SER A 207 10.97 -0.78 20.41
N ASP A 208 11.68 -0.02 19.58
CA ASP A 208 12.42 1.20 19.96
C ASP A 208 11.57 2.48 19.85
N GLY A 209 10.32 2.37 19.39
CA GLY A 209 9.43 3.51 19.17
C GLY A 209 9.75 4.35 17.92
N ILE A 210 10.84 4.04 17.19
CA ILE A 210 11.23 4.76 15.98
C ILE A 210 10.40 4.28 14.81
N GLN A 211 9.59 5.17 14.23
CA GLN A 211 8.85 4.87 13.01
C GLN A 211 9.83 4.79 11.84
N LYS A 212 9.97 3.59 11.29
CA LYS A 212 10.94 3.30 10.22
C LYS A 212 10.33 2.42 9.15
N PHE A 213 10.81 2.56 7.92
CA PHE A 213 10.40 1.74 6.80
C PHE A 213 11.60 1.22 6.01
N VAL A 214 11.37 0.12 5.30
CA VAL A 214 12.32 -0.46 4.37
C VAL A 214 11.84 -0.27 2.94
N ILE A 215 12.79 -0.16 2.02
CA ILE A 215 12.54 -0.13 0.59
C ILE A 215 13.74 -0.75 -0.15
N GLY A 216 13.46 -1.52 -1.22
CA GLY A 216 14.52 -2.03 -2.09
C GLY A 216 15.20 -0.89 -2.84
N ASN A 217 16.48 -1.08 -3.19
CA ASN A 217 17.29 -0.12 -3.92
C ASN A 217 17.78 -0.73 -5.23
N MET A 218 17.74 0.04 -6.33
CA MET A 218 18.20 -0.40 -7.65
C MET A 218 19.69 -0.80 -7.70
N ASN A 219 20.48 -0.36 -6.73
CA ASN A 219 21.89 -0.77 -6.55
C ASN A 219 22.07 -2.09 -5.79
N ARG A 220 20.98 -2.87 -5.62
CA ARG A 220 20.98 -4.19 -4.96
C ARG A 220 21.17 -4.14 -3.45
N PHE A 221 20.73 -3.06 -2.82
CA PHE A 221 20.63 -2.91 -1.37
C PHE A 221 19.16 -2.85 -0.92
N VAL A 222 18.94 -2.93 0.37
CA VAL A 222 17.69 -2.55 1.04
C VAL A 222 18.01 -1.35 1.93
N ASP A 223 17.34 -0.26 1.69
CA ASP A 223 17.52 0.95 2.50
C ASP A 223 16.48 0.99 3.62
N VAL A 224 16.92 1.41 4.79
CA VAL A 224 16.10 1.63 5.99
C VAL A 224 16.10 3.11 6.31
N TYR A 225 14.91 3.70 6.37
CA TYR A 225 14.72 5.12 6.68
C TYR A 225 13.81 5.31 7.89
N ALA A 226 14.14 6.31 8.72
CA ALA A 226 13.22 6.83 9.72
C ALA A 226 12.13 7.70 9.10
N SER A 227 11.05 7.96 9.84
CA SER A 227 9.99 8.90 9.42
C SER A 227 10.47 10.34 9.26
N SER A 228 11.63 10.69 9.82
CA SER A 228 12.33 11.97 9.60
C SER A 228 12.97 12.09 8.21
N GLY A 229 13.12 10.98 7.48
CA GLY A 229 13.86 10.90 6.23
C GLY A 229 15.34 10.55 6.40
N GLU A 230 15.81 10.36 7.62
CA GLU A 230 17.16 9.92 7.91
C GLU A 230 17.36 8.46 7.48
N GLN A 231 18.46 8.16 6.79
CA GLN A 231 18.81 6.79 6.45
C GLN A 231 19.49 6.13 7.66
N LEU A 232 18.80 5.13 8.24
CA LEU A 232 19.29 4.42 9.43
C LEU A 232 20.25 3.29 9.06
N ALA A 233 20.02 2.62 7.92
CA ALA A 233 20.85 1.53 7.44
C ALA A 233 20.73 1.34 5.93
N GLN A 234 21.77 0.73 5.35
CA GLN A 234 21.76 0.18 4.02
C GLN A 234 22.20 -1.29 4.11
N LEU A 235 21.26 -2.19 3.86
CA LEU A 235 21.46 -3.62 4.02
C LEU A 235 21.92 -4.23 2.70
N GLY A 236 23.02 -4.91 2.73
CA GLY A 236 23.60 -5.61 1.60
C GLY A 236 24.14 -6.98 2.00
N GLY A 237 24.93 -7.59 1.16
CA GLY A 237 25.62 -8.84 1.46
C GLY A 237 26.14 -9.54 0.22
N ASP A 238 27.13 -10.42 0.43
CA ASP A 238 27.69 -11.26 -0.60
C ASP A 238 26.59 -12.21 -1.15
N GLY A 239 26.47 -12.25 -2.45
CA GLY A 239 25.48 -13.11 -3.10
C GLY A 239 24.13 -12.45 -3.43
N ILE A 240 23.93 -11.15 -3.10
CA ILE A 240 22.78 -10.37 -3.62
C ILE A 240 23.13 -9.92 -5.03
N SER A 241 22.71 -10.70 -6.02
CA SER A 241 23.03 -10.46 -7.43
C SER A 241 21.95 -9.69 -8.20
N ALA A 242 20.77 -9.52 -7.62
CA ALA A 242 19.63 -8.82 -8.23
C ALA A 242 18.97 -7.88 -7.21
N VAL A 243 18.17 -6.93 -7.72
CA VAL A 243 17.46 -5.95 -6.91
C VAL A 243 16.48 -6.65 -5.94
N PRO A 244 16.57 -6.42 -4.62
CA PRO A 244 15.60 -6.90 -3.64
C PRO A 244 14.35 -6.01 -3.65
N ALA A 245 13.52 -6.18 -4.68
CA ALA A 245 12.39 -5.30 -4.95
C ALA A 245 11.22 -5.49 -3.98
N VAL A 246 11.12 -6.65 -3.34
CA VAL A 246 10.11 -6.94 -2.31
C VAL A 246 10.81 -7.00 -0.97
N THR A 247 10.46 -6.09 -0.08
CA THR A 247 11.07 -5.97 1.24
C THR A 247 10.01 -5.85 2.32
N GLN A 248 10.28 -6.41 3.50
CA GLN A 248 9.37 -6.37 4.63
C GLN A 248 10.14 -6.42 5.94
N PHE A 249 9.74 -5.60 6.91
CA PHE A 249 10.16 -5.76 8.29
C PHE A 249 9.46 -6.94 8.97
N HIS A 250 10.15 -7.57 9.92
CA HIS A 250 9.46 -8.30 10.97
C HIS A 250 8.58 -7.34 11.79
N PRO A 251 7.36 -7.73 12.19
CA PRO A 251 6.43 -6.80 12.84
C PRO A 251 6.98 -6.06 14.07
N SER A 252 7.84 -6.72 14.86
CA SER A 252 8.33 -6.18 16.15
C SER A 252 9.85 -6.30 16.37
N GLN A 253 10.57 -7.02 15.50
CA GLN A 253 12.04 -7.11 15.57
C GLN A 253 12.65 -6.31 14.43
N ASP A 254 13.88 -5.87 14.60
CA ASP A 254 14.61 -5.14 13.54
C ASP A 254 15.17 -6.06 12.45
N TRP A 255 14.46 -7.15 12.18
CA TRP A 255 14.79 -8.06 11.10
C TRP A 255 14.10 -7.63 9.81
N VAL A 256 14.81 -7.79 8.73
CA VAL A 256 14.32 -7.44 7.39
C VAL A 256 14.43 -8.65 6.47
N ALA A 257 13.34 -8.96 5.78
CA ALA A 257 13.33 -9.93 4.69
C ALA A 257 13.30 -9.21 3.34
N GLY A 258 14.06 -9.72 2.37
CA GLY A 258 14.11 -9.20 1.01
C GLY A 258 14.03 -10.30 -0.03
N GLY A 259 13.13 -10.14 -1.01
CA GLY A 259 12.98 -11.04 -2.16
C GLY A 259 13.51 -10.39 -3.43
N THR A 260 14.31 -11.13 -4.20
CA THR A 260 14.91 -10.64 -5.44
C THR A 260 14.24 -11.25 -6.68
N ALA A 261 14.33 -10.57 -7.82
CA ALA A 261 13.86 -11.06 -9.11
C ALA A 261 14.59 -12.35 -9.58
N SER A 262 15.75 -12.67 -9.01
CA SER A 262 16.47 -13.92 -9.28
C SER A 262 16.01 -15.10 -8.41
N GLY A 263 14.93 -14.95 -7.63
CA GLY A 263 14.38 -16.01 -6.77
C GLY A 263 15.12 -16.21 -5.44
N LYS A 264 16.01 -15.29 -5.05
CA LYS A 264 16.67 -15.35 -3.75
C LYS A 264 15.84 -14.67 -2.68
N LEU A 265 15.79 -15.28 -1.50
CA LEU A 265 15.28 -14.69 -0.26
C LEU A 265 16.49 -14.37 0.64
N CYS A 266 16.56 -13.14 1.09
CA CYS A 266 17.57 -12.65 2.01
C CYS A 266 16.93 -12.29 3.34
N LEU A 267 17.62 -12.53 4.44
CA LEU A 267 17.19 -12.17 5.78
C LEU A 267 18.37 -11.48 6.49
N TRP A 268 18.11 -10.29 7.01
CA TRP A 268 19.02 -9.54 7.88
C TRP A 268 18.44 -9.50 9.28
N MET A 269 19.29 -9.83 10.29
CA MET A 269 18.91 -9.93 11.69
C MET A 269 19.91 -9.16 12.57
#